data_7bc76cfff024870e58f422d4c9275bc8
#
_entry.id   7bc76cfff024870e58f422d4c9275bc8
#
_cell.length_a   1.000
_cell.length_b   1.000
_cell.length_c   1.000
_cell.angle_alpha   90.00
_cell.angle_beta   90.00
_cell.angle_gamma   90.00
#
_symmetry.space_group_name_H-M   'P 1'
#
loop_
_entity.id
_entity.type
_entity.pdbx_description
1 polymer ?
#
loop_
_entity_poly.entity_id
_entity_poly.type
_entity_poly.pdbx_seq_one_letter_code
_entity_poly.pdbx_strand_id
1 'polypeptide(L)'
;QQGGPLMHVIAAKAVAMKVAGTREFKDRQVRTVEGAAILAERLRADDARGAGITLVTGGTDVHLVLVDLRGAPLDGQQAEDLLHDAGITVNRNAVPFDPRPPRVTSGLRIGTPALASRGFGAAEFTEVADIIATALIAGAAGTADDEVLAGLRGRVRALTDAFPLYPGLAQ
;
A
#
# COMPACT_ATOMS: atom_id res chain seq x y z
N GLN A 1 23.82 25.99 -0.26
CA GLN A 1 23.67 26.53 -1.61
C GLN A 1 22.18 26.69 -1.92
N GLN A 2 21.67 27.90 -1.81
CA GLN A 2 20.28 28.22 -2.10
C GLN A 2 20.23 29.39 -3.08
N GLY A 3 19.31 29.32 -4.06
CA GLY A 3 19.00 30.44 -4.93
C GLY A 3 18.00 31.41 -4.28
N GLY A 4 17.63 32.46 -4.99
CA GLY A 4 16.56 33.36 -4.57
C GLY A 4 15.21 32.67 -4.45
N PRO A 5 14.23 33.28 -3.74
CA PRO A 5 12.87 32.74 -3.63
C PRO A 5 12.22 32.59 -5.00
N LEU A 6 11.61 31.44 -5.24
CA LEU A 6 10.88 31.16 -6.48
C LEU A 6 9.40 31.44 -6.26
N MET A 7 8.85 32.47 -6.88
CA MET A 7 7.47 32.92 -6.65
C MET A 7 6.43 31.87 -6.98
N HIS A 8 6.64 31.06 -8.02
CA HIS A 8 5.74 29.95 -8.34
C HIS A 8 5.72 28.87 -7.27
N VAL A 9 6.85 28.59 -6.61
CA VAL A 9 6.93 27.64 -5.48
C VAL A 9 6.20 28.21 -4.26
N ILE A 10 6.34 29.50 -3.99
CA ILE A 10 5.62 30.19 -2.89
C ILE A 10 4.12 30.10 -3.14
N ALA A 11 3.68 30.41 -4.35
CA ALA A 11 2.27 30.30 -4.73
C ALA A 11 1.75 28.86 -4.60
N ALA A 12 2.49 27.86 -5.06
CA ALA A 12 2.15 26.46 -4.92
C ALA A 12 2.01 26.02 -3.44
N LYS A 13 2.92 26.48 -2.57
CA LYS A 13 2.81 26.24 -1.13
C LYS A 13 1.54 26.87 -0.53
N ALA A 14 1.21 28.09 -0.94
CA ALA A 14 0.00 28.76 -0.47
C ALA A 14 -1.26 27.98 -0.84
N VAL A 15 -1.32 27.46 -2.08
CA VAL A 15 -2.42 26.59 -2.53
C VAL A 15 -2.45 25.29 -1.72
N ALA A 16 -1.31 24.63 -1.51
CA ALA A 16 -1.23 23.40 -0.74
C ALA A 16 -1.73 23.60 0.70
N MET A 17 -1.34 24.69 1.36
CA MET A 17 -1.80 25.02 2.72
C MET A 17 -3.30 25.34 2.75
N LYS A 18 -3.82 26.03 1.74
CA LYS A 18 -5.27 26.30 1.60
C LYS A 18 -6.04 24.98 1.46
N VAL A 19 -5.59 24.08 0.62
CA VAL A 19 -6.21 22.75 0.43
C VAL A 19 -6.15 21.94 1.73
N ALA A 20 -5.01 21.93 2.44
CA ALA A 20 -4.85 21.23 3.70
C ALA A 20 -5.80 21.73 4.81
N GLY A 21 -6.27 22.97 4.72
CA GLY A 21 -7.27 23.55 5.63
C GLY A 21 -8.72 23.15 5.33
N THR A 22 -9.00 22.50 4.21
CA THR A 22 -10.37 22.14 3.80
C THR A 22 -10.92 20.95 4.56
N ARG A 23 -12.26 20.83 4.61
CA ARG A 23 -12.94 19.67 5.17
C ARG A 23 -12.62 18.41 4.35
N GLU A 24 -12.66 18.52 3.05
CA GLU A 24 -12.36 17.42 2.13
C GLU A 24 -10.97 16.82 2.37
N PHE A 25 -9.95 17.66 2.62
CA PHE A 25 -8.62 17.18 2.95
C PHE A 25 -8.62 16.42 4.29
N LYS A 26 -9.32 16.92 5.31
CA LYS A 26 -9.44 16.25 6.62
C LYS A 26 -10.11 14.89 6.49
N ASP A 27 -11.24 14.83 5.77
CA ASP A 27 -11.97 13.59 5.53
C ASP A 27 -11.11 12.56 4.77
N ARG A 28 -10.28 13.02 3.83
CA ARG A 28 -9.29 12.18 3.16
C ARG A 28 -8.22 11.64 4.13
N GLN A 29 -7.73 12.45 5.08
CA GLN A 29 -6.77 11.98 6.07
C GLN A 29 -7.38 10.94 7.01
N VAL A 30 -8.64 11.09 7.39
CA VAL A 30 -9.37 10.07 8.17
C VAL A 30 -9.38 8.75 7.40
N ARG A 31 -9.84 8.75 6.13
CA ARG A 31 -9.82 7.54 5.30
C ARG A 31 -8.42 6.94 5.11
N THR A 32 -7.39 7.78 5.07
CA THR A 32 -6.00 7.34 4.98
C THR A 32 -5.59 6.49 6.19
N VAL A 33 -5.90 6.95 7.38
CA VAL A 33 -5.54 6.25 8.63
C VAL A 33 -6.43 5.01 8.83
N GLU A 34 -7.73 5.13 8.59
CA GLU A 34 -8.67 4.00 8.63
C GLU A 34 -8.28 2.89 7.65
N GLY A 35 -7.92 3.26 6.41
CA GLY A 35 -7.44 2.31 5.41
C GLY A 35 -6.17 1.58 5.83
N ALA A 36 -5.23 2.26 6.48
CA ALA A 36 -4.03 1.63 7.01
C ALA A 36 -4.35 0.67 8.16
N ALA A 37 -5.29 1.01 9.03
CA ALA A 37 -5.75 0.13 10.11
C ALA A 37 -6.42 -1.14 9.56
N ILE A 38 -7.29 -1.00 8.54
CA ILE A 38 -7.94 -2.14 7.86
C ILE A 38 -6.89 -3.08 7.25
N LEU A 39 -5.91 -2.52 6.55
CA LEU A 39 -4.82 -3.28 5.96
C LEU A 39 -4.00 -4.03 7.04
N ALA A 40 -3.68 -3.35 8.14
CA ALA A 40 -2.97 -3.95 9.26
C ALA A 40 -3.77 -5.09 9.91
N GLU A 41 -5.07 -4.93 10.07
CA GLU A 41 -5.95 -5.95 10.65
C GLU A 41 -5.97 -7.22 9.79
N ARG A 42 -6.14 -7.08 8.46
CA ARG A 42 -6.13 -8.22 7.53
C ARG A 42 -4.79 -8.97 7.52
N LEU A 43 -3.68 -8.23 7.55
CA LEU A 43 -2.33 -8.84 7.57
C LEU A 43 -1.95 -9.45 8.93
N ARG A 44 -2.73 -9.22 9.97
CA ARG A 44 -2.60 -9.88 11.29
C ARG A 44 -3.48 -11.11 11.45
N ALA A 45 -4.32 -11.43 10.47
CA ALA A 45 -5.18 -12.62 10.50
C ALA A 45 -4.34 -13.91 10.58
N ASP A 46 -4.95 -14.98 11.08
CA ASP A 46 -4.25 -16.23 11.38
C ASP A 46 -3.63 -16.89 10.15
N ASP A 47 -4.28 -16.76 8.99
CA ASP A 47 -3.78 -17.26 7.71
C ASP A 47 -2.50 -16.54 7.25
N ALA A 48 -2.47 -15.21 7.36
CA ALA A 48 -1.28 -14.41 7.05
C ALA A 48 -0.13 -14.73 8.03
N ARG A 49 -0.42 -14.81 9.33
CA ARG A 49 0.56 -15.20 10.34
C ARG A 49 1.08 -16.63 10.12
N GLY A 50 0.20 -17.55 9.75
CA GLY A 50 0.56 -18.93 9.41
C GLY A 50 1.49 -19.03 8.20
N ALA A 51 1.40 -18.07 7.27
CA ALA A 51 2.31 -17.91 6.13
C ALA A 51 3.64 -17.18 6.47
N GLY A 52 3.85 -16.82 7.74
CA GLY A 52 5.06 -16.11 8.21
C GLY A 52 5.04 -14.60 7.97
N ILE A 53 3.88 -14.03 7.64
CA ILE A 53 3.68 -12.60 7.41
C ILE A 53 3.32 -11.94 8.74
N THR A 54 4.07 -10.92 9.15
CA THR A 54 3.82 -10.18 10.38
C THR A 54 3.98 -8.68 10.16
N LEU A 55 3.64 -7.87 11.15
CA LEU A 55 3.85 -6.43 11.13
C LEU A 55 4.92 -6.04 12.13
N VAL A 56 5.87 -5.19 11.71
CA VAL A 56 7.01 -4.78 12.56
C VAL A 56 6.56 -4.21 13.90
N THR A 57 5.48 -3.41 13.91
CA THR A 57 4.94 -2.76 15.11
C THR A 57 3.65 -3.41 15.65
N GLY A 58 3.25 -4.54 15.07
CA GLY A 58 2.01 -5.22 15.42
C GLY A 58 0.73 -4.49 14.98
N GLY A 59 0.83 -3.34 14.33
CA GLY A 59 -0.28 -2.51 13.85
C GLY A 59 0.21 -1.19 13.28
N THR A 60 -0.69 -0.21 13.13
CA THR A 60 -0.37 1.14 12.67
C THR A 60 -1.33 2.18 13.24
N ASP A 61 -0.81 3.37 13.50
CA ASP A 61 -1.56 4.58 13.86
C ASP A 61 -1.31 5.72 12.85
N VAL A 62 -0.66 5.40 11.73
CA VAL A 62 -0.29 6.34 10.67
C VAL A 62 -0.82 5.87 9.31
N HIS A 63 -0.31 6.44 8.23
CA HIS A 63 -0.76 6.24 6.86
C HIS A 63 -0.11 5.04 6.14
N LEU A 64 0.65 4.21 6.82
CA LEU A 64 1.36 3.08 6.22
C LEU A 64 1.46 1.89 7.18
N VAL A 65 1.72 0.73 6.58
CA VAL A 65 2.04 -0.51 7.29
C VAL A 65 3.42 -0.97 6.86
N LEU A 66 4.24 -1.41 7.83
CA LEU A 66 5.52 -2.05 7.57
C LEU A 66 5.39 -3.56 7.85
N VAL A 67 5.40 -4.33 6.78
CA VAL A 67 5.30 -5.79 6.82
C VAL A 67 6.68 -6.39 7.04
N ASP A 68 6.76 -7.41 7.89
CA ASP A 68 7.95 -8.21 8.15
C ASP A 68 7.76 -9.62 7.58
N LEU A 69 8.61 -10.00 6.64
CA LEU A 69 8.61 -11.27 5.93
C LEU A 69 9.76 -12.20 6.37
N ARG A 70 10.45 -11.90 7.49
CA ARG A 70 11.53 -12.78 7.96
C ARG A 70 11.08 -14.20 8.32
N GLY A 71 9.82 -14.35 8.69
CA GLY A 71 9.17 -15.63 8.95
C GLY A 71 8.60 -16.35 7.73
N ALA A 72 8.51 -15.65 6.58
CA ALA A 72 7.97 -16.18 5.35
C ALA A 72 9.06 -16.74 4.43
N PRO A 73 8.72 -17.68 3.52
CA PRO A 73 9.63 -18.13 2.46
C PRO A 73 9.97 -17.04 1.42
N LEU A 74 9.20 -15.97 1.37
CA LEU A 74 9.42 -14.81 0.51
C LEU A 74 10.39 -13.82 1.13
N ASP A 75 11.21 -13.18 0.28
CA ASP A 75 11.91 -11.96 0.64
C ASP A 75 11.16 -10.71 0.17
N GLY A 76 11.70 -9.52 0.49
CA GLY A 76 11.06 -8.25 0.12
C GLY A 76 10.99 -8.03 -1.38
N GLN A 77 12.01 -8.44 -2.14
CA GLN A 77 12.02 -8.33 -3.60
C GLN A 77 10.98 -9.23 -4.24
N GLN A 78 10.95 -10.51 -3.85
CA GLN A 78 9.98 -11.48 -4.36
C GLN A 78 8.54 -11.05 -4.07
N ALA A 79 8.29 -10.52 -2.86
CA ALA A 79 6.96 -10.03 -2.47
C ALA A 79 6.55 -8.75 -3.22
N GLU A 80 7.50 -7.83 -3.47
CA GLU A 80 7.28 -6.63 -4.30
C GLU A 80 6.91 -7.02 -5.73
N ASP A 81 7.71 -7.90 -6.36
CA ASP A 81 7.51 -8.36 -7.73
C ASP A 81 6.16 -9.08 -7.87
N LEU A 82 5.83 -9.97 -6.94
CA LEU A 82 4.55 -10.68 -6.90
C LEU A 82 3.34 -9.74 -6.81
N LEU A 83 3.38 -8.76 -5.93
CA LEU A 83 2.32 -7.77 -5.81
C LEU A 83 2.23 -6.87 -7.05
N HIS A 84 3.36 -6.54 -7.66
CA HIS A 84 3.39 -5.81 -8.92
C HIS A 84 2.70 -6.60 -10.04
N ASP A 85 2.95 -7.90 -10.14
CA ASP A 85 2.30 -8.80 -11.08
C ASP A 85 0.79 -8.92 -10.83
N ALA A 86 0.35 -8.79 -9.57
CA ALA A 86 -1.06 -8.68 -9.21
C ALA A 86 -1.68 -7.29 -9.50
N GLY A 87 -0.87 -6.31 -9.93
CA GLY A 87 -1.31 -4.93 -10.20
C GLY A 87 -1.26 -4.00 -8.99
N ILE A 88 -0.62 -4.39 -7.90
CA ILE A 88 -0.46 -3.60 -6.67
C ILE A 88 0.97 -3.05 -6.59
N THR A 89 1.11 -1.73 -6.61
CA THR A 89 2.41 -1.08 -6.46
C THR A 89 2.72 -0.83 -4.99
N VAL A 90 3.76 -1.48 -4.50
CA VAL A 90 4.34 -1.29 -3.18
C VAL A 90 5.84 -1.11 -3.31
N ASN A 91 6.57 -0.97 -2.21
CA ASN A 91 8.03 -1.07 -2.25
C ASN A 91 8.55 -2.00 -1.15
N ARG A 92 9.57 -2.77 -1.50
CA ARG A 92 10.38 -3.49 -0.53
C ARG A 92 11.03 -2.52 0.45
N ASN A 93 11.17 -2.94 1.69
CA ASN A 93 11.70 -2.11 2.76
C ASN A 93 12.49 -2.94 3.76
N ALA A 94 13.64 -2.44 4.17
CA ALA A 94 14.38 -3.09 5.25
C ALA A 94 13.56 -3.04 6.55
N VAL A 95 13.60 -4.14 7.30
CA VAL A 95 13.08 -4.21 8.66
C VAL A 95 14.21 -3.93 9.66
N PRO A 96 13.91 -3.57 10.92
CA PRO A 96 14.94 -3.40 11.94
C PRO A 96 15.82 -4.65 12.06
N PHE A 97 17.15 -4.46 12.02
CA PHE A 97 18.14 -5.54 12.02
C PHE A 97 17.96 -6.55 10.88
N ASP A 98 17.64 -6.06 9.69
CA ASP A 98 17.39 -6.89 8.52
C ASP A 98 18.61 -7.75 8.17
N PRO A 99 18.46 -9.09 8.08
CA PRO A 99 19.57 -9.99 7.74
C PRO A 99 19.91 -9.98 6.24
N ARG A 100 19.02 -9.43 5.39
CA ARG A 100 19.19 -9.40 3.94
C ARG A 100 19.81 -8.07 3.47
N PRO A 101 20.51 -8.07 2.33
CA PRO A 101 21.11 -6.85 1.79
C PRO A 101 20.02 -5.83 1.36
N PRO A 102 20.33 -4.52 1.30
CA PRO A 102 19.36 -3.44 1.00
C PRO A 102 18.62 -3.57 -0.34
N ARG A 103 19.15 -4.35 -1.28
CA ARG A 103 18.49 -4.60 -2.58
C ARG A 103 17.40 -5.66 -2.52
N VAL A 104 17.45 -6.53 -1.53
CA VAL A 104 16.51 -7.64 -1.36
C VAL A 104 15.51 -7.33 -0.26
N THR A 105 16.00 -6.97 0.93
CA THR A 105 15.23 -6.67 2.15
C THR A 105 14.35 -7.82 2.64
N SER A 106 13.79 -7.66 3.83
CA SER A 106 12.90 -8.65 4.42
C SER A 106 11.51 -8.10 4.71
N GLY A 107 11.13 -6.99 4.11
CA GLY A 107 9.83 -6.38 4.35
C GLY A 107 9.26 -5.60 3.18
N LEU A 108 8.03 -5.12 3.39
CA LEU A 108 7.31 -4.26 2.47
C LEU A 108 6.79 -3.04 3.21
N ARG A 109 6.79 -1.89 2.54
CA ARG A 109 6.10 -0.70 2.99
C ARG A 109 4.88 -0.46 2.11
N ILE A 110 3.71 -0.40 2.73
CA ILE A 110 2.43 -0.26 2.05
C ILE A 110 1.72 0.97 2.60
N GLY A 111 1.50 1.98 1.76
CA GLY A 111 0.87 3.24 2.14
C GLY A 111 -0.53 3.40 1.54
N THR A 112 -1.38 4.16 2.21
CA THR A 112 -2.80 4.32 1.86
C THR A 112 -3.21 5.70 1.31
N PRO A 113 -2.38 6.77 1.35
CA PRO A 113 -2.80 8.11 0.92
C PRO A 113 -3.25 8.21 -0.54
N ALA A 114 -2.60 7.46 -1.44
CA ALA A 114 -2.94 7.48 -2.86
C ALA A 114 -4.36 6.95 -3.10
N LEU A 115 -4.72 5.84 -2.45
CA LEU A 115 -6.06 5.24 -2.56
C LEU A 115 -7.13 6.11 -1.88
N ALA A 116 -6.83 6.67 -0.70
CA ALA A 116 -7.72 7.63 -0.05
C ALA A 116 -7.98 8.87 -0.93
N SER A 117 -6.97 9.31 -1.71
CA SER A 117 -7.10 10.43 -2.67
C SER A 117 -7.95 10.04 -3.88
N ARG A 118 -7.99 8.77 -4.27
CA ARG A 118 -8.89 8.25 -5.31
C ARG A 118 -10.35 8.15 -4.84
N GLY A 119 -10.61 8.29 -3.54
CA GLY A 119 -11.95 8.19 -2.96
C GLY A 119 -12.26 6.85 -2.30
N PHE A 120 -11.27 5.97 -2.11
CA PHE A 120 -11.47 4.69 -1.43
C PHE A 120 -11.98 4.90 -0.01
N GLY A 121 -13.00 4.13 0.36
CA GLY A 121 -13.53 4.00 1.71
C GLY A 121 -13.20 2.64 2.32
N ALA A 122 -13.85 2.30 3.43
CA ALA A 122 -13.57 1.07 4.17
C ALA A 122 -13.75 -0.21 3.33
N ALA A 123 -14.78 -0.26 2.48
CA ALA A 123 -15.04 -1.43 1.64
C ALA A 123 -13.90 -1.68 0.63
N GLU A 124 -13.45 -0.63 -0.06
CA GLU A 124 -12.37 -0.73 -1.04
C GLU A 124 -11.02 -1.03 -0.36
N PHE A 125 -10.76 -0.47 0.82
CA PHE A 125 -9.56 -0.81 1.59
C PHE A 125 -9.58 -2.25 2.09
N THR A 126 -10.75 -2.79 2.45
CA THR A 126 -10.90 -4.21 2.82
C THR A 126 -10.57 -5.10 1.62
N GLU A 127 -11.08 -4.76 0.44
CA GLU A 127 -10.81 -5.50 -0.80
C GLU A 127 -9.31 -5.46 -1.16
N VAL A 128 -8.67 -4.29 -1.11
CA VAL A 128 -7.22 -4.16 -1.35
C VAL A 128 -6.41 -4.96 -0.34
N ALA A 129 -6.78 -4.90 0.94
CA ALA A 129 -6.11 -5.65 1.99
C ALA A 129 -6.19 -7.16 1.76
N ASP A 130 -7.36 -7.65 1.31
CA ASP A 130 -7.53 -9.05 1.00
C ASP A 130 -6.77 -9.48 -0.26
N ILE A 131 -6.74 -8.66 -1.31
CA ILE A 131 -5.91 -8.90 -2.50
C ILE A 131 -4.43 -9.06 -2.11
N ILE A 132 -3.90 -8.14 -1.30
CA ILE A 132 -2.50 -8.16 -0.85
C ILE A 132 -2.22 -9.40 0.00
N ALA A 133 -3.09 -9.70 0.98
CA ALA A 133 -2.92 -10.87 1.83
C ALA A 133 -2.97 -12.16 1.02
N THR A 134 -3.94 -12.29 0.11
CA THR A 134 -4.09 -13.48 -0.76
C THR A 134 -2.85 -13.69 -1.62
N ALA A 135 -2.33 -12.63 -2.26
CA ALA A 135 -1.11 -12.72 -3.06
C ALA A 135 0.09 -13.18 -2.23
N LEU A 136 0.32 -12.55 -1.08
CA LEU A 136 1.46 -12.89 -0.22
C LEU A 136 1.37 -14.30 0.37
N ILE A 137 0.18 -14.75 0.77
CA ILE A 137 -0.06 -16.11 1.28
C ILE A 137 0.17 -17.14 0.17
N ALA A 138 -0.39 -16.91 -1.03
CA ALA A 138 -0.16 -17.79 -2.18
C ALA A 138 1.31 -17.83 -2.58
N GLY A 139 2.00 -16.70 -2.57
CA GLY A 139 3.44 -16.64 -2.82
C GLY A 139 4.25 -17.42 -1.79
N ALA A 140 3.93 -17.29 -0.52
CA ALA A 140 4.57 -18.04 0.56
C ALA A 140 4.32 -19.55 0.46
N ALA A 141 3.16 -19.96 -0.03
CA ALA A 141 2.81 -21.35 -0.28
C ALA A 141 3.38 -21.91 -1.60
N GLY A 142 3.93 -21.06 -2.47
CA GLY A 142 4.38 -21.46 -3.82
C GLY A 142 3.23 -21.79 -4.77
N THR A 143 2.02 -21.25 -4.53
CA THR A 143 0.79 -21.48 -5.29
C THR A 143 0.31 -20.23 -6.05
N ALA A 144 1.12 -19.19 -6.13
CA ALA A 144 0.81 -17.97 -6.87
C ALA A 144 1.06 -18.17 -8.38
N ASP A 145 0.24 -18.99 -9.02
CA ASP A 145 0.29 -19.26 -10.46
C ASP A 145 -0.39 -18.15 -11.28
N ASP A 146 -0.35 -18.29 -12.61
CA ASP A 146 -0.91 -17.31 -13.54
C ASP A 146 -2.43 -17.16 -13.38
N GLU A 147 -3.16 -18.18 -12.97
CA GLU A 147 -4.62 -18.15 -12.75
C GLU A 147 -4.94 -17.33 -11.51
N VAL A 148 -4.25 -17.57 -10.39
CA VAL A 148 -4.39 -16.80 -9.17
C VAL A 148 -4.07 -15.32 -9.44
N LEU A 149 -2.94 -15.03 -10.10
CA LEU A 149 -2.54 -13.66 -10.41
C LEU A 149 -3.52 -12.98 -11.38
N ALA A 150 -4.06 -13.68 -12.36
CA ALA A 150 -5.08 -13.15 -13.26
C ALA A 150 -6.36 -12.78 -12.51
N GLY A 151 -6.79 -13.63 -11.57
CA GLY A 151 -7.93 -13.35 -10.69
C GLY A 151 -7.71 -12.08 -9.85
N LEU A 152 -6.54 -11.95 -9.21
CA LEU A 152 -6.19 -10.77 -8.43
C LEU A 152 -6.12 -9.49 -9.28
N ARG A 153 -5.51 -9.56 -10.47
CA ARG A 153 -5.51 -8.44 -11.44
C ARG A 153 -6.93 -8.02 -11.85
N GLY A 154 -7.83 -8.98 -12.00
CA GLY A 154 -9.25 -8.70 -12.28
C GLY A 154 -9.90 -7.88 -11.18
N ARG A 155 -9.67 -8.23 -9.91
CA ARG A 155 -10.16 -7.50 -8.74
C ARG A 155 -9.57 -6.09 -8.67
N VAL A 156 -8.26 -5.94 -8.88
CA VAL A 156 -7.59 -4.63 -8.93
C VAL A 156 -8.17 -3.76 -10.04
N ARG A 157 -8.39 -4.33 -11.24
CA ARG A 157 -9.00 -3.61 -12.36
C ARG A 157 -10.39 -3.11 -12.00
N ALA A 158 -11.24 -3.94 -11.40
CA ALA A 158 -12.58 -3.53 -10.97
C ALA A 158 -12.54 -2.31 -10.02
N LEU A 159 -11.61 -2.30 -9.05
CA LEU A 159 -11.41 -1.15 -8.16
C LEU A 159 -10.93 0.09 -8.92
N THR A 160 -9.95 -0.06 -9.81
CA THR A 160 -9.38 1.09 -10.54
C THR A 160 -10.34 1.69 -11.55
N ASP A 161 -11.20 0.89 -12.16
CA ASP A 161 -12.25 1.34 -13.09
C ASP A 161 -13.38 2.07 -12.35
N ALA A 162 -13.74 1.61 -11.15
CA ALA A 162 -14.74 2.27 -10.30
C ALA A 162 -14.25 3.59 -9.71
N PHE A 163 -12.95 3.74 -9.50
CA PHE A 163 -12.30 4.93 -8.92
C PHE A 163 -11.19 5.46 -9.83
N PRO A 164 -11.52 6.00 -11.01
CA PRO A 164 -10.53 6.45 -11.97
C PRO A 164 -9.70 7.62 -11.43
N LEU A 165 -8.40 7.63 -11.73
CA LEU A 165 -7.54 8.77 -11.48
C LEU A 165 -7.80 9.84 -12.57
N TYR A 166 -8.01 11.09 -12.15
CA TYR A 166 -8.24 12.21 -13.08
C TYR A 166 -9.37 11.99 -14.09
N PRO A 167 -10.61 11.76 -13.65
CA PRO A 167 -11.73 11.42 -14.55
C PRO A 167 -11.99 12.45 -15.65
N GLY A 168 -11.52 13.69 -15.51
CA GLY A 168 -11.61 14.74 -16.53
C GLY A 168 -10.50 14.72 -17.59
N LEU A 169 -9.49 13.85 -17.46
CA LEU A 169 -8.38 13.73 -18.43
C LEU A 169 -8.49 12.48 -19.32
N ALA A 170 -9.43 11.60 -19.04
CA ALA A 170 -9.68 10.39 -19.82
C ALA A 170 -10.60 10.77 -21.01
N GLN A 171 -10.04 11.48 -22.00
CA GLN A 171 -10.65 11.68 -23.32
C GLN A 171 -9.60 11.49 -24.40
#